data_96c530f03b3086c6ff6d7f1a7a355b38
#
_entry.id   96c530f03b3086c6ff6d7f1a7a355b38
#
_cell.length_a   1.000
_cell.length_b   1.000
_cell.length_c   1.000
_cell.angle_alpha   90.00
_cell.angle_beta   90.00
_cell.angle_gamma   90.00
#
_symmetry.space_group_name_H-M   'P 1'
#
loop_
_entity.id
_entity.type
_entity.pdbx_description
1 polymer ?
#
loop_
_entity_poly.entity_id
_entity_poly.type
_entity_poly.pdbx_seq_one_letter_code
_entity_poly.pdbx_strand_id
1 'polypeptide(L)'
;MVFSMLLAAALLHPGAAAAQEVKQIKLTEKQIQGYVGAAKDMTRLYAGANPDQPNPKVEAQAAAVAKKNGFASLDDYDNASMNISMIMAGIDPQSKKFTEPPEQTKKQIADLKGDKSVPEAEKKEELAQLDAALKNVKPVQFKENIALVLKNYDKLAPLMEESGSGPRPAD
;
A
#
# COMPACT_ATOMS: atom_id res chain seq x y z
N MET A 1 -34.47 -8.01 -16.85
CA MET A 1 -34.23 -7.01 -15.78
C MET A 1 -32.78 -6.58 -15.92
N VAL A 2 -32.60 -5.37 -16.41
CA VAL A 2 -31.25 -4.83 -16.73
C VAL A 2 -30.77 -4.12 -15.48
N PHE A 3 -29.80 -4.66 -14.78
CA PHE A 3 -29.13 -3.99 -13.67
C PHE A 3 -28.06 -3.04 -14.27
N SER A 4 -28.42 -1.76 -14.34
CA SER A 4 -27.47 -0.68 -14.64
C SER A 4 -26.54 -0.51 -13.45
N MET A 5 -25.33 -1.01 -13.57
CA MET A 5 -24.22 -0.72 -12.66
C MET A 5 -23.69 0.67 -13.00
N LEU A 6 -24.02 1.65 -12.21
CA LEU A 6 -23.41 2.99 -12.24
C LEU A 6 -21.96 2.87 -11.76
N LEU A 7 -21.05 2.77 -12.72
CA LEU A 7 -19.64 2.90 -12.49
C LEU A 7 -19.35 4.38 -12.18
N ALA A 8 -19.12 4.68 -10.91
CA ALA A 8 -18.64 5.99 -10.48
C ALA A 8 -17.23 6.18 -11.05
N ALA A 9 -17.13 6.96 -12.13
CA ALA A 9 -15.87 7.45 -12.65
C ALA A 9 -15.21 8.33 -11.58
N ALA A 10 -14.29 7.77 -10.82
CA ALA A 10 -13.37 8.55 -10.02
C ALA A 10 -12.48 9.32 -11.01
N LEU A 11 -12.69 10.63 -11.11
CA LEU A 11 -11.84 11.56 -11.84
C LEU A 11 -10.44 11.49 -11.23
N LEU A 12 -9.59 10.66 -11.81
CA LEU A 12 -8.15 10.67 -11.56
C LEU A 12 -7.60 12.01 -12.06
N HIS A 13 -7.33 12.88 -11.12
CA HIS A 13 -6.55 14.07 -11.41
C HIS A 13 -5.14 13.62 -11.81
N PRO A 14 -4.60 14.07 -12.94
CA PRO A 14 -3.22 13.82 -13.30
C PRO A 14 -2.30 14.77 -12.50
N GLY A 15 -2.28 14.60 -11.20
CA GLY A 15 -1.17 15.00 -10.39
C GLY A 15 -0.13 13.91 -10.54
N ALA A 16 0.98 14.19 -11.19
CA ALA A 16 2.14 13.32 -11.17
C ALA A 16 2.63 13.21 -9.72
N ALA A 17 2.00 12.33 -8.94
CA ALA A 17 2.61 11.80 -7.76
C ALA A 17 3.83 11.05 -8.27
N ALA A 18 4.98 11.73 -8.31
CA ALA A 18 6.26 11.07 -8.41
C ALA A 18 6.20 9.98 -7.34
N ALA A 19 6.13 8.72 -7.77
CA ALA A 19 6.12 7.59 -6.87
C ALA A 19 7.36 7.76 -5.99
N GLN A 20 7.18 8.21 -4.76
CA GLN A 20 8.29 8.34 -3.83
C GLN A 20 8.89 6.96 -3.70
N GLU A 21 10.16 6.84 -4.09
CA GLU A 21 10.89 5.58 -3.99
C GLU A 21 10.86 5.17 -2.52
N VAL A 22 10.19 4.05 -2.23
CA VAL A 22 10.12 3.52 -0.87
C VAL A 22 11.53 3.23 -0.39
N LYS A 23 11.97 3.94 0.64
CA LYS A 23 13.22 3.62 1.32
C LYS A 23 13.08 2.24 1.96
N GLN A 24 13.69 1.25 1.33
CA GLN A 24 13.66 -0.10 1.87
C GLN A 24 14.57 -0.22 3.08
N ILE A 25 14.04 -0.73 4.17
CA ILE A 25 14.74 -0.94 5.44
C ILE A 25 14.61 -2.41 5.87
N LYS A 26 15.57 -2.87 6.67
CA LYS A 26 15.44 -4.15 7.35
C LYS A 26 14.48 -4.00 8.53
N LEU A 27 13.33 -4.67 8.45
CA LEU A 27 12.34 -4.68 9.51
C LEU A 27 12.77 -5.56 10.69
N THR A 28 12.32 -5.18 11.87
CA THR A 28 12.49 -5.95 13.10
C THR A 28 11.12 -6.35 13.66
N GLU A 29 11.08 -7.41 14.45
CA GLU A 29 9.85 -7.82 15.15
C GLU A 29 9.29 -6.68 16.01
N LYS A 30 10.18 -5.90 16.66
CA LYS A 30 9.77 -4.73 17.45
C LYS A 30 9.03 -3.69 16.62
N GLN A 31 9.49 -3.41 15.39
CA GLN A 31 8.83 -2.47 14.50
C GLN A 31 7.47 -3.00 14.02
N ILE A 32 7.36 -4.31 13.74
CA ILE A 32 6.04 -4.92 13.42
C ILE A 32 5.07 -4.74 14.59
N GLN A 33 5.50 -5.06 15.82
CA GLN A 33 4.63 -4.90 17.00
C GLN A 33 4.28 -3.43 17.27
N GLY A 34 5.24 -2.53 17.10
CA GLY A 34 5.02 -1.09 17.21
C GLY A 34 4.04 -0.57 16.17
N TYR A 35 4.14 -1.03 14.91
CA TYR A 35 3.20 -0.70 13.86
C TYR A 35 1.78 -1.15 14.21
N VAL A 36 1.62 -2.42 14.61
CA VAL A 36 0.32 -2.96 15.05
C VAL A 36 -0.28 -2.15 16.20
N GLY A 37 0.56 -1.76 17.19
CA GLY A 37 0.13 -0.96 18.34
C GLY A 37 -0.30 0.48 17.97
N ALA A 38 0.36 1.06 16.96
CA ALA A 38 0.11 2.44 16.53
C ALA A 38 -1.05 2.56 15.52
N ALA A 39 -1.30 1.53 14.73
CA ALA A 39 -2.14 1.59 13.52
C ALA A 39 -3.50 2.23 13.76
N LYS A 40 -4.23 1.80 14.79
CA LYS A 40 -5.58 2.31 15.10
C LYS A 40 -5.57 3.81 15.48
N ASP A 41 -4.58 4.24 16.25
CA ASP A 41 -4.44 5.64 16.65
C ASP A 41 -4.04 6.49 15.44
N MET A 42 -3.15 6.00 14.58
CA MET A 42 -2.74 6.65 13.33
C MET A 42 -3.94 6.79 12.37
N THR A 43 -4.66 5.71 12.12
CA THR A 43 -5.87 5.76 11.26
C THR A 43 -6.86 6.82 11.77
N ARG A 44 -7.09 6.89 13.08
CA ARG A 44 -8.00 7.89 13.67
C ARG A 44 -7.47 9.32 13.53
N LEU A 45 -6.17 9.53 13.68
CA LEU A 45 -5.55 10.86 13.55
C LEU A 45 -5.65 11.40 12.13
N TYR A 46 -5.48 10.52 11.14
CA TYR A 46 -5.55 10.90 9.73
C TYR A 46 -6.96 10.79 9.13
N ALA A 47 -7.94 10.26 9.87
CA ALA A 47 -9.32 10.23 9.44
C ALA A 47 -9.84 11.66 9.24
N GLY A 48 -10.12 12.02 7.99
CA GLY A 48 -10.59 13.36 7.62
C GLY A 48 -9.50 14.42 7.47
N ALA A 49 -8.22 14.04 7.60
CA ALA A 49 -7.13 14.93 7.23
C ALA A 49 -7.05 15.06 5.70
N ASN A 50 -6.84 16.28 5.22
CA ASN A 50 -6.58 16.51 3.80
C ASN A 50 -5.10 16.24 3.52
N PRO A 51 -4.76 15.26 2.65
CA PRO A 51 -3.37 14.94 2.35
C PRO A 51 -2.61 16.09 1.70
N ASP A 52 -3.30 16.99 1.01
CA ASP A 52 -2.71 18.15 0.34
C ASP A 52 -2.51 19.37 1.28
N GLN A 53 -2.97 19.28 2.52
CA GLN A 53 -2.85 20.35 3.51
C GLN A 53 -2.19 19.82 4.79
N PRO A 54 -0.86 19.92 4.90
CA PRO A 54 -0.13 19.52 6.10
C PRO A 54 -0.71 20.21 7.35
N ASN A 55 -0.98 19.42 8.38
CA ASN A 55 -1.48 19.91 9.66
C ASN A 55 -0.44 19.64 10.76
N PRO A 56 0.35 20.66 11.17
CA PRO A 56 1.43 20.48 12.15
C PRO A 56 0.95 19.88 13.49
N LYS A 57 -0.31 20.10 13.87
CA LYS A 57 -0.88 19.51 15.08
C LYS A 57 -1.09 18.01 14.92
N VAL A 58 -1.59 17.57 13.76
CA VAL A 58 -1.78 16.13 13.46
C VAL A 58 -0.42 15.45 13.38
N GLU A 59 0.56 16.06 12.73
CA GLU A 59 1.93 15.54 12.64
C GLU A 59 2.58 15.38 14.01
N ALA A 60 2.45 16.38 14.88
CA ALA A 60 2.97 16.31 16.25
C ALA A 60 2.31 15.19 17.07
N GLN A 61 1.00 14.99 16.90
CA GLN A 61 0.28 13.89 17.56
C GLN A 61 0.70 12.53 16.98
N ALA A 62 0.87 12.41 15.67
CA ALA A 62 1.37 11.19 15.01
C ALA A 62 2.79 10.84 15.48
N ALA A 63 3.67 11.85 15.60
CA ALA A 63 5.01 11.65 16.14
C ALA A 63 4.98 11.15 17.60
N ALA A 64 4.05 11.65 18.42
CA ALA A 64 3.86 11.15 19.79
C ALA A 64 3.36 9.71 19.83
N VAL A 65 2.42 9.34 18.95
CA VAL A 65 1.95 7.96 18.80
C VAL A 65 3.07 7.04 18.36
N ALA A 66 3.87 7.43 17.35
CA ALA A 66 5.04 6.67 16.89
C ALA A 66 6.02 6.39 18.04
N LYS A 67 6.40 7.43 18.80
CA LYS A 67 7.30 7.30 19.94
C LYS A 67 6.74 6.39 21.04
N LYS A 68 5.45 6.52 21.37
CA LYS A 68 4.78 5.66 22.36
C LYS A 68 4.85 4.18 21.96
N ASN A 69 4.87 3.89 20.66
CA ASN A 69 4.92 2.54 20.10
C ASN A 69 6.35 2.09 19.72
N GLY A 70 7.37 2.81 20.20
CA GLY A 70 8.77 2.37 20.15
C GLY A 70 9.56 2.76 18.92
N PHE A 71 9.03 3.68 18.09
CA PHE A 71 9.76 4.31 17.00
C PHE A 71 10.53 5.55 17.49
N ALA A 72 11.67 5.83 16.89
CA ALA A 72 12.46 7.00 17.26
C ALA A 72 11.82 8.29 16.73
N SER A 73 11.15 8.23 15.58
CA SER A 73 10.50 9.37 14.93
C SER A 73 9.24 8.93 14.17
N LEU A 74 8.48 9.88 13.64
CA LEU A 74 7.41 9.62 12.70
C LEU A 74 7.95 9.02 11.39
N ASP A 75 9.08 9.54 10.89
CA ASP A 75 9.75 9.00 9.69
C ASP A 75 10.14 7.52 9.84
N ASP A 76 10.58 7.09 11.04
CA ASP A 76 10.88 5.69 11.29
C ASP A 76 9.63 4.81 11.24
N TYR A 77 8.50 5.32 11.76
CA TYR A 77 7.21 4.67 11.64
C TYR A 77 6.77 4.58 10.18
N ASP A 78 6.86 5.68 9.44
CA ASP A 78 6.45 5.75 8.04
C ASP A 78 7.29 4.81 7.16
N ASN A 79 8.61 4.78 7.35
CA ASN A 79 9.48 3.84 6.66
C ASN A 79 9.08 2.39 6.96
N ALA A 80 8.82 2.04 8.22
CA ALA A 80 8.37 0.71 8.59
C ALA A 80 6.99 0.38 7.96
N SER A 81 6.04 1.30 8.04
CA SER A 81 4.71 1.19 7.46
C SER A 81 4.77 0.93 5.96
N MET A 82 5.54 1.72 5.20
CA MET A 82 5.68 1.56 3.75
C MET A 82 6.29 0.19 3.39
N ASN A 83 7.30 -0.27 4.15
CA ASN A 83 7.91 -1.58 3.90
C ASN A 83 6.94 -2.74 4.23
N ILE A 84 6.16 -2.62 5.30
CA ILE A 84 5.11 -3.59 5.64
C ILE A 84 4.05 -3.61 4.54
N SER A 85 3.54 -2.45 4.13
CA SER A 85 2.50 -2.33 3.11
C SER A 85 2.95 -2.88 1.75
N MET A 86 4.19 -2.57 1.34
CA MET A 86 4.78 -3.10 0.10
C MET A 86 4.79 -4.64 0.08
N ILE A 87 5.14 -5.26 1.20
CA ILE A 87 5.17 -6.72 1.30
C ILE A 87 3.76 -7.30 1.39
N MET A 88 2.89 -6.69 2.21
CA MET A 88 1.50 -7.12 2.34
C MET A 88 0.76 -7.10 1.00
N ALA A 89 0.99 -6.06 0.18
CA ALA A 89 0.43 -5.97 -1.17
C ALA A 89 0.86 -7.13 -2.09
N GLY A 90 2.01 -7.75 -1.81
CA GLY A 90 2.53 -8.90 -2.55
C GLY A 90 2.01 -10.25 -2.08
N ILE A 91 1.36 -10.32 -0.93
CA ILE A 91 0.91 -11.59 -0.35
C ILE A 91 -0.51 -11.90 -0.82
N ASP A 92 -0.66 -13.02 -1.49
CA ASP A 92 -1.99 -13.57 -1.80
C ASP A 92 -2.70 -13.99 -0.50
N PRO A 93 -3.92 -13.48 -0.23
CA PRO A 93 -4.59 -13.70 1.05
C PRO A 93 -5.01 -15.15 1.29
N GLN A 94 -5.22 -15.92 0.24
CA GLN A 94 -5.66 -17.31 0.34
C GLN A 94 -4.48 -18.28 0.47
N SER A 95 -3.51 -18.17 -0.43
CA SER A 95 -2.37 -19.08 -0.48
C SER A 95 -1.20 -18.66 0.40
N LYS A 96 -1.20 -17.43 0.92
CA LYS A 96 -0.08 -16.81 1.65
C LYS A 96 1.24 -16.78 0.86
N LYS A 97 1.15 -16.89 -0.46
CA LYS A 97 2.31 -16.80 -1.33
C LYS A 97 2.64 -15.34 -1.62
N PHE A 98 3.91 -15.02 -1.52
CA PHE A 98 4.41 -13.68 -1.87
C PHE A 98 4.81 -13.62 -3.34
N THR A 99 4.44 -12.52 -4.00
CA THR A 99 4.86 -12.16 -5.37
C THR A 99 5.62 -10.84 -5.30
N GLU A 100 6.78 -10.80 -5.93
CA GLU A 100 7.61 -9.58 -5.98
C GLU A 100 6.88 -8.43 -6.69
N PRO A 101 7.07 -7.17 -6.25
CA PRO A 101 6.38 -6.02 -6.85
C PRO A 101 6.52 -5.91 -8.38
N PRO A 102 7.72 -6.14 -8.99
CA PRO A 102 7.82 -6.13 -10.45
C PRO A 102 6.97 -7.21 -11.14
N GLU A 103 6.87 -8.40 -10.53
CA GLU A 103 6.07 -9.49 -11.09
C GLU A 103 4.57 -9.22 -10.95
N GLN A 104 4.15 -8.56 -9.87
CA GLN A 104 2.76 -8.09 -9.72
C GLN A 104 2.40 -7.09 -10.82
N THR A 105 3.26 -6.10 -11.07
CA THR A 105 3.04 -5.10 -12.13
C THR A 105 2.96 -5.77 -13.51
N LYS A 106 3.83 -6.74 -13.80
CA LYS A 106 3.76 -7.52 -15.04
C LYS A 106 2.46 -8.29 -15.17
N LYS A 107 1.97 -8.87 -14.08
CA LYS A 107 0.68 -9.57 -14.07
C LYS A 107 -0.46 -8.59 -14.33
N GLN A 108 -0.50 -7.44 -13.66
CA GLN A 108 -1.50 -6.39 -13.91
C GLN A 108 -1.52 -5.95 -15.37
N ILE A 109 -0.35 -5.75 -15.99
CA ILE A 109 -0.24 -5.43 -17.42
C ILE A 109 -0.83 -6.56 -18.28
N ALA A 110 -0.55 -7.82 -17.96
CA ALA A 110 -1.07 -8.96 -18.71
C ALA A 110 -2.58 -9.10 -18.57
N ASP A 111 -3.10 -8.97 -17.35
CA ASP A 111 -4.53 -9.04 -17.04
C ASP A 111 -5.29 -7.91 -17.74
N LEU A 112 -4.80 -6.67 -17.67
CA LEU A 112 -5.40 -5.52 -18.34
C LEU A 112 -5.40 -5.66 -19.88
N LYS A 113 -4.34 -6.19 -20.47
CA LYS A 113 -4.31 -6.48 -21.91
C LYS A 113 -5.36 -7.51 -22.33
N GLY A 114 -5.65 -8.49 -21.48
CA GLY A 114 -6.65 -9.53 -21.70
C GLY A 114 -8.09 -9.09 -21.41
N ASP A 115 -8.27 -8.04 -20.63
CA ASP A 115 -9.60 -7.58 -20.22
C ASP A 115 -10.32 -6.88 -21.38
N LYS A 116 -11.44 -7.47 -21.79
CA LYS A 116 -12.29 -6.94 -22.88
C LYS A 116 -13.35 -5.96 -22.38
N SER A 117 -13.52 -5.81 -21.08
CA SER A 117 -14.52 -4.93 -20.48
C SER A 117 -14.04 -3.48 -20.39
N VAL A 118 -12.72 -3.25 -20.39
CA VAL A 118 -12.12 -1.91 -20.32
C VAL A 118 -12.05 -1.28 -21.71
N PRO A 119 -12.56 -0.03 -21.88
CA PRO A 119 -12.47 0.69 -23.14
C PRO A 119 -11.01 0.88 -23.60
N GLU A 120 -10.77 0.77 -24.91
CA GLU A 120 -9.40 0.79 -25.47
C GLU A 120 -8.62 2.09 -25.13
N ALA A 121 -9.32 3.23 -25.04
CA ALA A 121 -8.68 4.50 -24.69
C ALA A 121 -8.17 4.49 -23.24
N GLU A 122 -8.98 4.02 -22.29
CA GLU A 122 -8.63 3.88 -20.88
C GLU A 122 -7.53 2.84 -20.70
N LYS A 123 -7.67 1.69 -21.35
CA LYS A 123 -6.68 0.61 -21.36
C LYS A 123 -5.30 1.10 -21.80
N LYS A 124 -5.24 1.90 -22.86
CA LYS A 124 -3.99 2.46 -23.38
C LYS A 124 -3.31 3.39 -22.35
N GLU A 125 -4.10 4.23 -21.68
CA GLU A 125 -3.58 5.14 -20.67
C GLU A 125 -3.07 4.37 -19.44
N GLU A 126 -3.85 3.43 -18.94
CA GLU A 126 -3.49 2.62 -17.78
C GLU A 126 -2.28 1.73 -18.06
N LEU A 127 -2.18 1.11 -19.24
CA LEU A 127 -0.99 0.37 -19.65
C LEU A 127 0.25 1.25 -19.70
N ALA A 128 0.14 2.49 -20.18
CA ALA A 128 1.28 3.41 -20.19
C ALA A 128 1.75 3.77 -18.77
N GLN A 129 0.82 3.91 -17.82
CA GLN A 129 1.14 4.14 -16.41
C GLN A 129 1.82 2.92 -15.78
N LEU A 130 1.28 1.72 -16.02
CA LEU A 130 1.86 0.47 -15.52
C LEU A 130 3.25 0.20 -16.11
N ASP A 131 3.46 0.46 -17.39
CA ASP A 131 4.75 0.33 -18.05
C ASP A 131 5.78 1.34 -17.50
N ALA A 132 5.34 2.56 -17.16
CA ALA A 132 6.19 3.54 -16.48
C ALA A 132 6.51 3.11 -15.04
N ALA A 133 5.53 2.59 -14.31
CA ALA A 133 5.72 2.06 -12.97
C ALA A 133 6.71 0.88 -12.96
N LEU A 134 6.58 -0.05 -13.93
CA LEU A 134 7.45 -1.22 -14.04
C LEU A 134 8.93 -0.87 -14.20
N LYS A 135 9.26 0.28 -14.81
CA LYS A 135 10.65 0.75 -14.95
C LYS A 135 11.26 1.19 -13.63
N ASN A 136 10.44 1.61 -12.68
CA ASN A 136 10.88 2.20 -11.42
C ASN A 136 10.68 1.27 -10.22
N VAL A 137 9.74 0.32 -10.33
CA VAL A 137 9.46 -0.61 -9.22
C VAL A 137 10.63 -1.58 -9.03
N LYS A 138 11.07 -1.71 -7.78
CA LYS A 138 12.20 -2.59 -7.41
C LYS A 138 11.70 -3.80 -6.63
N PRO A 139 12.38 -4.94 -6.74
CA PRO A 139 12.10 -6.09 -5.88
C PRO A 139 12.42 -5.77 -4.42
N VAL A 140 11.87 -6.57 -3.52
CA VAL A 140 12.18 -6.46 -2.09
C VAL A 140 13.67 -6.72 -1.86
N GLN A 141 14.36 -5.71 -1.30
CA GLN A 141 15.80 -5.77 -1.03
C GLN A 141 16.12 -6.69 0.15
N PHE A 142 15.35 -6.58 1.23
CA PHE A 142 15.53 -7.36 2.45
C PHE A 142 14.56 -8.53 2.45
N LYS A 143 14.98 -9.69 1.91
CA LYS A 143 14.11 -10.88 1.76
C LYS A 143 13.60 -11.43 3.10
N GLU A 144 14.36 -11.24 4.17
CA GLU A 144 13.95 -11.61 5.53
C GLU A 144 12.68 -10.88 6.00
N ASN A 145 12.41 -9.69 5.47
CA ASN A 145 11.19 -8.96 5.78
C ASN A 145 9.93 -9.72 5.33
N ILE A 146 10.01 -10.45 4.21
CA ILE A 146 8.89 -11.26 3.69
C ILE A 146 8.46 -12.29 4.72
N ALA A 147 9.43 -13.07 5.25
CA ALA A 147 9.15 -14.07 6.28
C ALA A 147 8.61 -13.44 7.57
N LEU A 148 9.15 -12.27 7.93
CA LEU A 148 8.74 -11.54 9.13
C LEU A 148 7.29 -11.02 9.02
N VAL A 149 6.91 -10.47 7.87
CA VAL A 149 5.55 -9.98 7.60
C VAL A 149 4.58 -11.15 7.51
N LEU A 150 4.93 -12.25 6.81
CA LEU A 150 4.13 -13.46 6.74
C LEU A 150 3.84 -14.04 8.13
N LYS A 151 4.84 -14.11 9.01
CA LYS A 151 4.69 -14.54 10.41
C LYS A 151 3.65 -13.73 11.18
N ASN A 152 3.53 -12.44 10.85
CA ASN A 152 2.62 -11.51 11.51
C ASN A 152 1.37 -11.18 10.68
N TYR A 153 1.13 -11.91 9.58
CA TYR A 153 0.09 -11.61 8.60
C TYR A 153 -1.29 -11.41 9.22
N ASP A 154 -1.71 -12.32 10.10
CA ASP A 154 -3.06 -12.29 10.69
C ASP A 154 -3.30 -11.07 11.61
N LYS A 155 -2.23 -10.45 12.09
CA LYS A 155 -2.30 -9.18 12.84
C LYS A 155 -2.31 -7.97 11.92
N LEU A 156 -1.63 -8.08 10.76
CA LEU A 156 -1.45 -6.98 9.83
C LEU A 156 -2.62 -6.85 8.84
N ALA A 157 -3.19 -7.96 8.37
CA ALA A 157 -4.22 -7.95 7.35
C ALA A 157 -5.45 -7.11 7.72
N PRO A 158 -6.04 -7.22 8.92
CA PRO A 158 -7.18 -6.38 9.30
C PRO A 158 -6.85 -4.88 9.30
N LEU A 159 -5.62 -4.51 9.65
CA LEU A 159 -5.20 -3.11 9.68
C LEU A 159 -5.05 -2.51 8.28
N MET A 160 -4.66 -3.34 7.30
CA MET A 160 -4.59 -2.93 5.90
C MET A 160 -6.00 -2.71 5.31
N GLU A 161 -6.95 -3.55 5.66
CA GLU A 161 -8.34 -3.40 5.23
C GLU A 161 -8.97 -2.12 5.81
N GLU A 162 -8.77 -1.85 7.10
CA GLU A 162 -9.28 -0.63 7.76
C GLU A 162 -8.67 0.66 7.17
N SER A 163 -7.41 0.61 6.73
CA SER A 163 -6.72 1.76 6.12
C SER A 163 -7.00 1.93 4.62
N GLY A 164 -7.74 1.04 4.00
CA GLY A 164 -7.97 1.02 2.55
C GLY A 164 -6.73 0.65 1.73
N SER A 165 -5.66 0.20 2.38
CA SER A 165 -4.38 -0.17 1.76
C SER A 165 -4.23 -1.67 1.53
N GLY A 166 -5.25 -2.47 1.87
CA GLY A 166 -5.24 -3.92 1.72
C GLY A 166 -5.41 -4.38 0.27
N PRO A 167 -4.99 -5.62 -0.04
CA PRO A 167 -5.28 -6.23 -1.32
C PRO A 167 -6.80 -6.32 -1.49
N ARG A 168 -7.31 -5.81 -2.60
CA ARG A 168 -8.72 -5.92 -2.93
C ARG A 168 -9.06 -7.41 -3.09
N PRO A 169 -10.12 -7.94 -2.44
CA PRO A 169 -10.55 -9.31 -2.69
C PRO A 169 -10.82 -9.47 -4.19
N ALA A 170 -10.34 -10.57 -4.77
CA ALA A 170 -10.70 -10.94 -6.13
C ALA A 170 -12.19 -11.32 -6.14
N ASP A 171 -13.00 -10.60 -6.90
CA ASP A 171 -14.40 -10.94 -7.21
C ASP A 171 -14.47 -12.18 -8.10
#